data_6b7f6f47f655d168d4891419252c7fa7
#
_entry.id   6b7f6f47f655d168d4891419252c7fa7
#
_cell.length_a   1.000
_cell.length_b   1.000
_cell.length_c   1.000
_cell.angle_alpha   90.00
_cell.angle_beta   90.00
_cell.angle_gamma   90.00
#
_symmetry.space_group_name_H-M   'P 1'
#
loop_
_entity.id
_entity.type
_entity.pdbx_description
1 polymer ?
#
loop_
_entity_poly.entity_id
_entity_poly.type
_entity_poly.pdbx_seq_one_letter_code
_entity_poly.pdbx_strand_id
1 'polypeptide(L)'
;MNTQMAYLLGMVVGNGVVQRGTKDTTIVIEIPHKKLKTEFYTNVGVYVKASITDIRELIEPLIGTGLKFTQNANVSAISFNKSNEDYLMREIMRYIGYATGHENVRISKEVFDFTTDERKQFIRGFADVTGYIRRSNYCFQEPMNRVYFEIPQNWNL
;
A
#
# COMPACT_ATOMS: atom_id res chain seq x y z
N MET A 1 17.83 2.17 0.69
CA MET A 1 16.51 2.42 1.30
C MET A 1 16.37 1.52 2.52
N ASN A 2 15.51 1.81 3.50
CA ASN A 2 15.21 0.83 4.54
C ASN A 2 13.96 0.01 4.18
N THR A 3 13.78 -1.12 4.83
CA THR A 3 12.68 -2.06 4.55
C THR A 3 11.28 -1.48 4.84
N GLN A 4 11.15 -0.63 5.86
CA GLN A 4 9.88 0.04 6.17
C GLN A 4 9.50 1.06 5.09
N MET A 5 10.49 1.78 4.56
CA MET A 5 10.28 2.69 3.43
C MET A 5 9.86 1.94 2.17
N ALA A 6 10.47 0.79 1.91
CA ALA A 6 10.10 -0.06 0.78
C ALA A 6 8.64 -0.56 0.92
N TYR A 7 8.22 -0.92 2.14
CA TYR A 7 6.85 -1.30 2.44
C TYR A 7 5.86 -0.14 2.16
N LEU A 8 6.13 1.05 2.71
CA LEU A 8 5.30 2.23 2.48
C LEU A 8 5.22 2.58 0.99
N LEU A 9 6.34 2.50 0.27
CA LEU A 9 6.37 2.75 -1.17
C LEU A 9 5.48 1.75 -1.92
N GLY A 10 5.50 0.47 -1.53
CA GLY A 10 4.61 -0.56 -2.09
C GLY A 10 3.13 -0.19 -1.91
N MET A 11 2.74 0.29 -0.74
CA MET A 11 1.37 0.75 -0.47
C MET A 11 1.01 1.98 -1.34
N VAL A 12 1.89 2.98 -1.42
CA VAL A 12 1.66 4.18 -2.22
C VAL A 12 1.47 3.84 -3.69
N VAL A 13 2.32 2.98 -4.23
CA VAL A 13 2.22 2.54 -5.62
C VAL A 13 0.97 1.70 -5.87
N GLY A 14 0.56 0.88 -4.90
CA GLY A 14 -0.59 0.00 -5.02
C GLY A 14 -1.93 0.73 -5.02
N ASN A 15 -2.13 1.63 -4.08
CA ASN A 15 -3.42 2.35 -3.92
C ASN A 15 -3.26 3.73 -3.28
N GLY A 16 -2.16 4.42 -3.54
CA GLY A 16 -1.91 5.76 -3.06
C GLY A 16 -2.44 6.83 -4.01
N VAL A 17 -3.03 7.87 -3.45
CA VAL A 17 -3.39 9.10 -4.16
C VAL A 17 -2.43 10.20 -3.69
N VAL A 18 -1.71 10.78 -4.64
CA VAL A 18 -0.74 11.85 -4.36
C VAL A 18 -1.34 13.20 -4.74
N GLN A 19 -1.44 14.08 -3.76
CA GLN A 19 -1.95 15.45 -3.94
C GLN A 19 -0.80 16.42 -3.67
N ARG A 20 -0.17 16.87 -4.74
CA ARG A 20 0.98 17.74 -4.66
C ARG A 20 0.56 19.21 -4.62
N GLY A 21 0.94 19.90 -3.55
CA GLY A 21 0.88 21.34 -3.43
C GLY A 21 2.22 22.01 -3.77
N THR A 22 2.26 23.33 -3.68
CA THR A 22 3.46 24.13 -3.97
C THR A 22 4.55 23.93 -2.90
N LYS A 23 4.18 23.74 -1.64
CA LYS A 23 5.11 23.58 -0.51
C LYS A 23 5.05 22.19 0.10
N ASP A 24 3.89 21.57 0.08
CA ASP A 24 3.61 20.29 0.75
C ASP A 24 2.99 19.32 -0.22
N THR A 25 3.14 18.05 0.09
CA THR A 25 2.44 16.95 -0.59
C THR A 25 1.65 16.14 0.43
N THR A 26 0.40 15.85 0.10
CA THR A 26 -0.44 14.94 0.85
C THR A 26 -0.51 13.60 0.12
N ILE A 27 -0.31 12.52 0.85
CA ILE A 27 -0.51 11.16 0.35
C ILE A 27 -1.66 10.55 1.14
N VAL A 28 -2.60 9.95 0.41
CA VAL A 28 -3.73 9.19 0.96
C VAL A 28 -3.66 7.78 0.41
N ILE A 29 -3.65 6.78 1.28
CA ILE A 29 -3.62 5.36 0.90
C ILE A 29 -4.91 4.74 1.41
N GLU A 30 -5.74 4.26 0.52
CA GLU A 30 -6.96 3.55 0.87
C GLU A 30 -6.72 2.04 0.95
N ILE A 31 -7.24 1.43 2.01
CA ILE A 31 -7.16 -0.01 2.26
C ILE A 31 -8.60 -0.53 2.29
N PRO A 32 -9.11 -1.06 1.17
CA PRO A 32 -10.45 -1.62 1.13
C PRO A 32 -10.55 -2.85 2.02
N HIS A 33 -11.52 -2.90 2.93
CA HIS A 33 -11.67 -4.01 3.88
C HIS A 33 -11.89 -5.35 3.19
N LYS A 34 -12.45 -5.35 1.97
CA LYS A 34 -12.57 -6.56 1.15
C LYS A 34 -11.21 -7.23 0.85
N LYS A 35 -10.11 -6.46 0.87
CA LYS A 35 -8.74 -6.97 0.66
C LYS A 35 -8.17 -7.62 1.91
N LEU A 36 -8.67 -7.25 3.09
CA LEU A 36 -8.25 -7.80 4.38
C LEU A 36 -9.11 -8.98 4.82
N LYS A 37 -10.15 -9.33 4.04
CA LYS A 37 -11.04 -10.44 4.33
C LYS A 37 -10.57 -11.70 3.63
N THR A 38 -10.60 -12.81 4.34
CA THR A 38 -10.59 -14.14 3.72
C THR A 38 -11.94 -14.81 3.93
N GLU A 39 -12.37 -15.63 2.99
CA GLU A 39 -13.65 -16.35 3.04
C GLU A 39 -13.79 -17.28 4.27
N PHE A 40 -12.70 -17.48 5.00
CA PHE A 40 -12.63 -18.41 6.14
C PHE A 40 -12.95 -17.79 7.50
N TYR A 41 -13.06 -16.46 7.57
CA TYR A 41 -13.18 -15.79 8.86
C TYR A 41 -14.58 -15.27 9.12
N THR A 42 -15.17 -15.73 10.22
CA THR A 42 -16.50 -15.32 10.68
C THR A 42 -16.52 -13.94 11.32
N ASN A 43 -15.40 -13.47 11.87
CA ASN A 43 -15.33 -12.16 12.54
C ASN A 43 -14.40 -11.19 11.79
N VAL A 44 -14.92 -10.65 10.71
CA VAL A 44 -14.21 -9.71 9.81
C VAL A 44 -13.69 -8.48 10.55
N GLY A 45 -14.44 -7.93 11.50
CA GLY A 45 -14.05 -6.70 12.21
C GLY A 45 -12.77 -6.87 13.02
N VAL A 46 -12.56 -8.04 13.64
CA VAL A 46 -11.34 -8.33 14.40
C VAL A 46 -10.12 -8.39 13.48
N TYR A 47 -10.24 -9.04 12.33
CA TYR A 47 -9.13 -9.17 11.39
C TYR A 47 -8.76 -7.85 10.73
N VAL A 48 -9.76 -7.05 10.34
CA VAL A 48 -9.52 -5.71 9.81
C VAL A 48 -8.78 -4.87 10.84
N LYS A 49 -9.23 -4.88 12.10
CA LYS A 49 -8.56 -4.14 13.18
C LYS A 49 -7.12 -4.59 13.40
N ALA A 50 -6.86 -5.89 13.45
CA ALA A 50 -5.52 -6.43 13.62
C ALA A 50 -4.61 -6.02 12.43
N SER A 51 -5.06 -6.20 11.20
CA SER A 51 -4.28 -5.83 10.01
C SER A 51 -3.96 -4.33 9.97
N ILE A 52 -4.91 -3.47 10.33
CA ILE A 52 -4.67 -2.02 10.39
C ILE A 52 -3.68 -1.66 11.50
N THR A 53 -3.73 -2.36 12.63
CA THR A 53 -2.75 -2.17 13.71
C THR A 53 -1.34 -2.54 13.24
N ASP A 54 -1.16 -3.69 12.62
CA ASP A 54 0.12 -4.14 12.07
C ASP A 54 0.68 -3.14 11.03
N ILE A 55 -0.16 -2.67 10.13
CA ILE A 55 0.22 -1.66 9.13
C ILE A 55 0.67 -0.37 9.83
N ARG A 56 -0.09 0.07 10.82
CA ARG A 56 0.24 1.28 11.59
C ARG A 56 1.60 1.17 12.25
N GLU A 57 1.88 0.06 12.94
CA GLU A 57 3.16 -0.18 13.62
C GLU A 57 4.35 -0.16 12.66
N LEU A 58 4.15 -0.59 11.41
CA LEU A 58 5.19 -0.57 10.39
C LEU A 58 5.51 0.84 9.88
N ILE A 59 4.50 1.70 9.70
CA ILE A 59 4.69 3.00 9.02
C ILE A 59 4.76 4.20 9.96
N GLU A 60 4.20 4.11 11.18
CA GLU A 60 4.21 5.21 12.14
C GLU A 60 5.63 5.69 12.51
N PRO A 61 6.63 4.82 12.67
CA PRO A 61 8.01 5.25 12.91
C PRO A 61 8.63 6.09 11.78
N LEU A 62 8.16 5.90 10.55
CA LEU A 62 8.65 6.66 9.37
C LEU A 62 7.97 8.01 9.26
N ILE A 63 6.66 8.05 9.48
CA ILE A 63 5.83 9.21 9.20
C ILE A 63 5.76 10.14 10.41
N GLY A 64 5.75 9.57 11.62
CA GLY A 64 5.66 10.32 12.87
C GLY A 64 4.29 10.95 13.09
N THR A 65 4.26 12.07 13.80
CA THR A 65 3.03 12.73 14.32
C THR A 65 2.05 13.20 13.26
N GLY A 66 2.46 13.29 11.99
CA GLY A 66 1.58 13.69 10.87
C GLY A 66 0.67 12.59 10.33
N LEU A 67 0.81 11.36 10.83
CA LEU A 67 0.04 10.21 10.37
C LEU A 67 -1.39 10.27 10.90
N LYS A 68 -2.36 10.16 10.00
CA LYS A 68 -3.79 10.11 10.32
C LYS A 68 -4.38 8.82 9.81
N PHE A 69 -5.22 8.21 10.65
CA PHE A 69 -6.02 7.04 10.28
C PHE A 69 -7.50 7.42 10.35
N THR A 70 -8.21 7.09 9.30
CA THR A 70 -9.68 7.17 9.27
C THR A 70 -10.21 5.80 8.87
N GLN A 71 -11.35 5.43 9.43
CA GLN A 71 -11.98 4.14 9.17
C GLN A 71 -13.48 4.31 9.05
N ASN A 72 -14.06 3.71 8.01
CA ASN A 72 -15.50 3.52 7.87
C ASN A 72 -15.84 2.01 7.77
N ALA A 73 -17.08 1.68 7.43
CA ALA A 73 -17.50 0.27 7.34
C ALA A 73 -16.76 -0.56 6.28
N ASN A 74 -16.23 0.06 5.23
CA ASN A 74 -15.71 -0.64 4.05
C ASN A 74 -14.24 -0.34 3.74
N VAL A 75 -13.71 0.78 4.24
CA VAL A 75 -12.38 1.28 3.90
C VAL A 75 -11.72 1.87 5.13
N SER A 76 -10.46 1.58 5.31
CA SER A 76 -9.55 2.35 6.16
C SER A 76 -8.66 3.20 5.27
N ALA A 77 -8.43 4.45 5.65
CA ALA A 77 -7.52 5.33 4.93
C ALA A 77 -6.40 5.81 5.85
N ILE A 78 -5.22 5.78 5.31
CA ILE A 78 -4.00 6.31 5.91
C ILE A 78 -3.68 7.59 5.17
N SER A 79 -3.48 8.69 5.87
CA SER A 79 -3.07 9.93 5.23
C SER A 79 -1.98 10.64 6.01
N PHE A 80 -1.09 11.30 5.29
CA PHE A 80 -0.06 12.16 5.85
C PHE A 80 0.28 13.29 4.89
N ASN A 81 0.68 14.41 5.47
CA ASN A 81 1.14 15.58 4.75
C ASN A 81 2.57 15.89 5.19
N LYS A 82 3.43 16.17 4.24
CA LYS A 82 4.83 16.55 4.49
C LYS A 82 5.25 17.65 3.54
N SER A 83 6.19 18.46 3.98
CA SER A 83 6.87 19.40 3.10
C SER A 83 7.51 18.67 1.92
N ASN A 84 7.53 19.30 0.76
CA ASN A 84 8.23 18.78 -0.42
C ASN A 84 9.74 18.62 -0.20
N GLU A 85 10.30 19.32 0.80
CA GLU A 85 11.70 19.23 1.21
C GLU A 85 11.97 18.13 2.25
N ASP A 86 10.91 17.52 2.80
CA ASP A 86 11.05 16.40 3.74
C ASP A 86 11.72 15.20 3.08
N TYR A 87 12.64 14.56 3.80
CA TYR A 87 13.40 13.43 3.27
C TYR A 87 12.48 12.28 2.81
N LEU A 88 11.48 11.92 3.61
CA LEU A 88 10.54 10.87 3.27
C LEU A 88 9.79 11.19 1.98
N MET A 89 9.35 12.45 1.84
CA MET A 89 8.61 12.86 0.65
C MET A 89 9.49 12.86 -0.60
N ARG A 90 10.72 13.35 -0.51
CA ARG A 90 11.67 13.30 -1.63
C ARG A 90 11.98 11.88 -2.08
N GLU A 91 12.19 10.97 -1.13
CA GLU A 91 12.42 9.56 -1.44
C GLU A 91 11.18 8.93 -2.12
N ILE A 92 9.97 9.15 -1.61
CA ILE A 92 8.76 8.66 -2.26
C ILE A 92 8.68 9.18 -3.70
N MET A 93 8.84 10.51 -3.90
CA MET A 93 8.73 11.15 -5.23
C MET A 93 9.80 10.65 -6.20
N ARG A 94 10.98 10.31 -5.73
CA ARG A 94 12.04 9.71 -6.55
C ARG A 94 11.58 8.43 -7.23
N TYR A 95 10.82 7.59 -6.53
CA TYR A 95 10.39 6.29 -7.05
C TYR A 95 9.06 6.34 -7.81
N ILE A 96 8.15 7.25 -7.48
CA ILE A 96 6.84 7.32 -8.13
C ILE A 96 6.72 8.46 -9.15
N GLY A 97 7.73 9.31 -9.24
CA GLY A 97 7.70 10.51 -10.07
C GLY A 97 6.91 11.65 -9.43
N TYR A 98 6.75 12.73 -10.20
CA TYR A 98 6.12 13.98 -9.72
C TYR A 98 4.66 14.15 -10.16
N ALA A 99 4.06 13.07 -10.66
CA ALA A 99 2.66 13.12 -11.07
C ALA A 99 1.71 13.19 -9.88
N THR A 100 0.57 13.85 -10.05
CA THR A 100 -0.51 13.91 -9.06
C THR A 100 -1.62 12.92 -9.43
N GLY A 101 -2.34 12.44 -8.42
CA GLY A 101 -3.42 11.48 -8.57
C GLY A 101 -2.93 10.02 -8.58
N HIS A 102 -3.87 9.10 -8.46
CA HIS A 102 -3.56 7.66 -8.45
C HIS A 102 -3.19 7.15 -9.86
N GLU A 103 -3.87 7.63 -10.87
CA GLU A 103 -3.71 7.16 -12.26
C GLU A 103 -2.34 7.46 -12.86
N ASN A 104 -1.62 8.39 -12.27
CA ASN A 104 -0.32 8.86 -12.76
C ASN A 104 0.86 8.32 -11.95
N VAL A 105 0.61 7.59 -10.88
CA VAL A 105 1.68 6.97 -10.08
C VAL A 105 2.34 5.88 -10.92
N ARG A 106 3.63 5.99 -11.13
CA ARG A 106 4.45 5.03 -11.89
C ARG A 106 5.62 4.59 -11.05
N ILE A 107 6.09 3.38 -11.27
CA ILE A 107 7.27 2.87 -10.61
C ILE A 107 8.51 3.22 -11.42
N SER A 108 9.50 3.83 -10.76
CA SER A 108 10.84 4.00 -11.33
C SER A 108 11.54 2.63 -11.47
N LYS A 109 12.37 2.50 -12.51
CA LYS A 109 13.24 1.33 -12.71
C LYS A 109 14.19 1.08 -11.52
N GLU A 110 14.48 2.10 -10.73
CA GLU A 110 15.33 1.98 -9.53
C GLU A 110 14.80 0.99 -8.49
N VAL A 111 13.52 0.62 -8.53
CA VAL A 111 12.94 -0.45 -7.69
C VAL A 111 13.60 -1.81 -7.96
N PHE A 112 14.14 -2.04 -9.15
CA PHE A 112 14.87 -3.27 -9.47
C PHE A 112 16.24 -3.36 -8.78
N ASP A 113 16.78 -2.24 -8.29
CA ASP A 113 18.05 -2.19 -7.55
C ASP A 113 17.85 -2.46 -6.05
N PHE A 114 16.62 -2.69 -5.61
CA PHE A 114 16.33 -3.04 -4.23
C PHE A 114 16.99 -4.35 -3.83
N THR A 115 17.45 -4.42 -2.60
CA THR A 115 17.87 -5.67 -1.97
C THR A 115 16.71 -6.66 -1.91
N THR A 116 17.01 -7.93 -1.71
CA THR A 116 15.98 -8.97 -1.59
C THR A 116 14.95 -8.64 -0.50
N ASP A 117 15.39 -8.11 0.65
CA ASP A 117 14.48 -7.81 1.75
C ASP A 117 13.66 -6.54 1.50
N GLU A 118 14.22 -5.54 0.85
CA GLU A 118 13.47 -4.36 0.39
C GLU A 118 12.41 -4.75 -0.64
N ARG A 119 12.75 -5.62 -1.61
CA ARG A 119 11.77 -6.15 -2.59
C ARG A 119 10.63 -6.91 -1.93
N LYS A 120 10.93 -7.76 -0.95
CA LYS A 120 9.89 -8.48 -0.18
C LYS A 120 8.94 -7.50 0.52
N GLN A 121 9.49 -6.48 1.18
CA GLN A 121 8.65 -5.51 1.86
C GLN A 121 7.87 -4.61 0.90
N PHE A 122 8.45 -4.23 -0.23
CA PHE A 122 7.73 -3.52 -1.29
C PHE A 122 6.53 -4.34 -1.80
N ILE A 123 6.76 -5.62 -2.14
CA ILE A 123 5.68 -6.52 -2.60
C ILE A 123 4.64 -6.72 -1.49
N ARG A 124 5.05 -6.83 -0.23
CA ARG A 124 4.13 -6.94 0.91
C ARG A 124 3.24 -5.70 1.02
N GLY A 125 3.82 -4.50 1.00
CA GLY A 125 3.06 -3.25 1.07
C GLY A 125 2.09 -3.09 -0.10
N PHE A 126 2.52 -3.47 -1.31
CA PHE A 126 1.66 -3.51 -2.49
C PHE A 126 0.52 -4.51 -2.33
N ALA A 127 0.81 -5.71 -1.81
CA ALA A 127 -0.18 -6.75 -1.59
C ALA A 127 -1.24 -6.36 -0.55
N ASP A 128 -0.83 -5.67 0.51
CA ASP A 128 -1.74 -5.28 1.60
C ASP A 128 -2.85 -4.29 1.12
N VAL A 129 -2.62 -3.57 0.03
CA VAL A 129 -3.60 -2.64 -0.54
C VAL A 129 -4.26 -3.12 -1.84
N THR A 130 -3.65 -4.02 -2.58
CA THR A 130 -4.15 -4.49 -3.88
C THR A 130 -4.46 -5.98 -3.91
N GLY A 131 -3.83 -6.75 -3.02
CA GLY A 131 -3.94 -8.21 -2.98
C GLY A 131 -5.24 -8.67 -2.34
N TYR A 132 -5.69 -9.85 -2.71
CA TYR A 132 -6.74 -10.58 -2.02
C TYR A 132 -6.60 -12.07 -2.22
N ILE A 133 -7.12 -12.84 -1.26
CA ILE A 133 -7.13 -14.30 -1.31
C ILE A 133 -8.53 -14.75 -1.67
N ARG A 134 -8.65 -15.55 -2.71
CA ARG A 134 -9.90 -16.13 -3.15
C ARG A 134 -9.82 -17.65 -3.17
N ARG A 135 -10.82 -18.30 -2.62
CA ARG A 135 -10.98 -19.73 -2.75
C ARG A 135 -11.44 -20.03 -4.18
N SER A 136 -10.70 -20.87 -4.88
CA SER A 136 -11.04 -21.29 -6.20
C SER A 136 -11.50 -22.75 -6.17
N ASN A 137 -12.70 -23.01 -6.64
CA ASN A 137 -13.21 -24.36 -6.86
C ASN A 137 -12.79 -24.94 -8.22
N TYR A 138 -11.92 -24.26 -8.92
CA TYR A 138 -11.41 -24.72 -10.22
C TYR A 138 -10.33 -25.77 -10.00
N CYS A 139 -10.66 -26.95 -10.21
CA CYS A 139 -9.92 -28.20 -10.42
C CYS A 139 -10.31 -29.26 -9.42
N PHE A 140 -10.87 -30.21 -9.91
CA PHE A 140 -11.24 -31.59 -9.66
C PHE A 140 -10.95 -32.25 -8.30
N GLN A 141 -10.17 -31.72 -7.38
CA GLN A 141 -9.82 -32.48 -6.18
C GLN A 141 -9.81 -31.72 -4.86
N GLU A 142 -9.37 -30.46 -4.80
CA GLU A 142 -9.40 -29.68 -3.54
C GLU A 142 -9.54 -28.18 -3.79
N PRO A 143 -10.25 -27.46 -2.92
CA PRO A 143 -10.34 -26.02 -3.01
C PRO A 143 -8.96 -25.39 -2.69
N MET A 144 -8.37 -24.72 -3.66
CA MET A 144 -7.09 -24.03 -3.51
C MET A 144 -7.30 -22.55 -3.25
N ASN A 145 -6.55 -22.02 -2.27
CA ASN A 145 -6.45 -20.58 -2.07
C ASN A 145 -5.53 -19.98 -3.14
N ARG A 146 -6.04 -18.99 -3.86
CA ARG A 146 -5.25 -18.24 -4.84
C ARG A 146 -5.09 -16.81 -4.39
N VAL A 147 -3.88 -16.30 -4.55
CA VAL A 147 -3.55 -14.89 -4.30
C VAL A 147 -3.70 -14.13 -5.61
N TYR A 148 -4.43 -13.04 -5.58
CA TYR A 148 -4.64 -12.14 -6.70
C TYR A 148 -4.11 -10.76 -6.33
N PHE A 149 -3.57 -10.05 -7.32
CA PHE A 149 -3.17 -8.66 -7.22
C PHE A 149 -3.91 -7.85 -8.27
N GLU A 150 -4.43 -6.70 -7.88
CA GLU A 150 -4.95 -5.72 -8.83
C GLU A 150 -3.81 -4.78 -9.21
N ILE A 151 -3.43 -4.80 -10.48
CA ILE A 151 -2.38 -3.93 -11.02
C ILE A 151 -3.07 -2.77 -11.73
N PRO A 152 -2.69 -1.51 -11.46
CA PRO A 152 -3.23 -0.36 -12.17
C PRO A 152 -3.05 -0.49 -13.69
N GLN A 153 -4.11 -0.23 -14.45
CA GLN A 153 -4.14 -0.43 -15.89
C GLN A 153 -3.10 0.43 -16.65
N ASN A 154 -2.71 1.55 -16.08
CA ASN A 154 -1.72 2.48 -16.66
C ASN A 154 -0.26 2.07 -16.41
N TRP A 155 -0.02 0.96 -15.74
CA TRP A 155 1.31 0.40 -15.66
C TRP A 155 1.66 -0.22 -17.01
N ASN A 156 2.38 0.52 -17.83
CA ASN A 156 3.07 -0.05 -18.99
C ASN A 156 4.24 -0.88 -18.48
N LEU A 157 4.00 -2.15 -18.29
CA LEU A 157 5.02 -3.14 -18.01
C LEU A 157 5.77 -3.47 -19.30
#